data_74872524b1dccd516cc9e03a39bc40ce
#
_entry.id   74872524b1dccd516cc9e03a39bc40ce
#
_cell.length_a   1.000
_cell.length_b   1.000
_cell.length_c   1.000
_cell.angle_alpha   90.00
_cell.angle_beta   90.00
_cell.angle_gamma   90.00
#
_symmetry.space_group_name_H-M   'P 1'
#
loop_
_entity.id
_entity.type
_entity.pdbx_description
1 polymer ?
#
loop_
_entity_poly.entity_id
_entity_poly.type
_entity_poly.pdbx_seq_one_letter_code
_entity_poly.pdbx_strand_id
1 'polypeptide(L)'
;MGAKQMMVFSFTVPIDGGGQMRDAAQGVYARSLARTLAERLSVGPGVSATAATLTADGLEGRAQDHGWVVASHPWTLEEACAVGLPEGTEYLLHGAAELTDRVRLRLILVDQTERRTALDHVVLRPRSELFLALEEAAGAVAQALGLELPAVHWPTEDVEAYVAYLRGRDLSAAHEVGVRVLDPGKSFDPYLEAAQRDPAFADAQDRLLSLALDFALGGAGPVEAARAGCEKLLELDPAAVKAHAALAEMDLAAGRPEAAVERLLTALRIRADWWPAFERLGTALVRLERHAEAIPWFENALAEKPEDADALTGLGVALAETGRLTEAVEVWGRALRSGEGGAHLHENLARALQKLGRRAESRHHRTIARRLLGRGGVFGYLQDAWERLTGAACE
;
A
#
# COMPACT_ATOMS: atom_id res chain seq x y z
N MET A 1 9.84 -3.53 -31.33
CA MET A 1 8.86 -4.58 -30.97
C MET A 1 8.30 -4.19 -29.60
N GLY A 2 6.99 -4.30 -29.38
CA GLY A 2 6.40 -4.06 -28.05
C GLY A 2 6.85 -5.14 -27.06
N ALA A 3 6.71 -4.86 -25.74
CA ALA A 3 6.99 -5.86 -24.71
C ALA A 3 5.99 -7.02 -24.84
N LYS A 4 6.47 -8.26 -24.72
CA LYS A 4 5.64 -9.46 -24.72
C LYS A 4 4.77 -9.49 -23.47
N GLN A 5 3.47 -9.67 -23.64
CA GLN A 5 2.52 -9.71 -22.52
C GLN A 5 2.40 -11.13 -21.99
N MET A 6 2.64 -11.28 -20.68
CA MET A 6 2.64 -12.58 -20.00
C MET A 6 1.78 -12.54 -18.73
N MET A 7 0.98 -13.59 -18.54
CA MET A 7 0.34 -13.85 -17.24
C MET A 7 1.09 -14.96 -16.51
N VAL A 8 1.40 -14.73 -15.25
CA VAL A 8 2.03 -15.71 -14.35
C VAL A 8 1.01 -16.14 -13.31
N PHE A 9 0.57 -17.37 -13.39
CA PHE A 9 -0.38 -17.92 -12.42
C PHE A 9 0.33 -18.47 -11.19
N SER A 10 -0.39 -18.51 -10.07
CA SER A 10 0.08 -19.17 -8.86
C SER A 10 0.50 -20.60 -9.17
N PHE A 11 1.66 -21.00 -8.64
CA PHE A 11 2.13 -22.37 -8.79
C PHE A 11 1.26 -23.33 -8.00
N THR A 12 1.20 -24.58 -8.46
CA THR A 12 0.56 -25.66 -7.75
C THR A 12 1.44 -26.18 -6.62
N VAL A 13 0.84 -26.78 -5.63
CA VAL A 13 1.54 -27.46 -4.53
C VAL A 13 1.23 -28.96 -4.53
N PRO A 14 2.16 -29.82 -4.10
CA PRO A 14 1.87 -31.22 -3.92
C PRO A 14 0.74 -31.44 -2.91
N ILE A 15 -0.31 -32.15 -3.31
CA ILE A 15 -1.38 -32.61 -2.44
C ILE A 15 -1.18 -34.08 -2.12
N ASP A 16 -1.58 -34.50 -0.92
CA ASP A 16 -1.60 -35.92 -0.56
C ASP A 16 -2.77 -36.66 -1.26
N GLY A 17 -2.79 -37.98 -1.16
CA GLY A 17 -3.82 -38.79 -1.78
C GLY A 17 -5.24 -38.56 -1.23
N GLY A 18 -5.42 -37.74 -0.19
CA GLY A 18 -6.69 -37.33 0.38
C GLY A 18 -7.18 -35.96 -0.11
N GLY A 19 -6.43 -35.27 -0.97
CA GLY A 19 -6.79 -33.96 -1.52
C GLY A 19 -6.52 -32.79 -0.57
N GLN A 20 -5.78 -32.99 0.52
CA GLN A 20 -5.41 -31.93 1.44
C GLN A 20 -3.98 -31.46 1.18
N MET A 21 -3.73 -30.16 1.31
CA MET A 21 -2.37 -29.63 1.32
C MET A 21 -1.64 -30.17 2.56
N ARG A 22 -0.46 -30.76 2.36
CA ARG A 22 0.36 -31.28 3.46
C ARG A 22 0.83 -30.20 4.42
N ASP A 23 0.97 -28.97 3.94
CA ASP A 23 1.39 -27.81 4.71
C ASP A 23 0.77 -26.54 4.10
N ALA A 24 0.00 -25.80 4.90
CA ALA A 24 -0.61 -24.55 4.48
C ALA A 24 0.42 -23.50 4.04
N ALA A 25 1.64 -23.54 4.61
CA ALA A 25 2.74 -22.66 4.20
C ALA A 25 3.16 -22.87 2.73
N GLN A 26 3.01 -24.07 2.17
CA GLN A 26 3.37 -24.33 0.77
C GLN A 26 2.45 -23.56 -0.19
N GLY A 27 1.18 -23.39 0.13
CA GLY A 27 0.24 -22.56 -0.65
C GLY A 27 0.67 -21.09 -0.69
N VAL A 28 1.17 -20.57 0.43
CA VAL A 28 1.74 -19.21 0.52
C VAL A 28 2.93 -19.07 -0.43
N TYR A 29 3.87 -20.02 -0.39
CA TYR A 29 5.06 -19.95 -1.25
C TYR A 29 4.72 -20.08 -2.72
N ALA A 30 3.77 -20.95 -3.08
CA ALA A 30 3.33 -21.12 -4.46
C ALA A 30 2.80 -19.82 -5.08
N ARG A 31 2.05 -19.03 -4.34
CA ARG A 31 1.55 -17.73 -4.78
C ARG A 31 2.64 -16.66 -4.79
N SER A 32 3.39 -16.57 -3.71
CA SER A 32 4.41 -15.55 -3.55
C SER A 32 5.59 -15.71 -4.51
N LEU A 33 6.03 -16.95 -4.76
CA LEU A 33 7.10 -17.22 -5.73
C LEU A 33 6.67 -16.92 -7.16
N ALA A 34 5.42 -17.20 -7.52
CA ALA A 34 4.88 -16.83 -8.83
C ALA A 34 4.89 -15.31 -9.03
N ARG A 35 4.48 -14.55 -8.01
CA ARG A 35 4.51 -13.08 -8.03
C ARG A 35 5.95 -12.56 -8.13
N THR A 36 6.86 -13.07 -7.33
CA THR A 36 8.29 -12.71 -7.38
C THR A 36 8.88 -12.99 -8.76
N LEU A 37 8.53 -14.12 -9.37
CA LEU A 37 9.01 -14.45 -10.71
C LEU A 37 8.43 -13.50 -11.77
N ALA A 38 7.16 -13.11 -11.66
CA ALA A 38 6.55 -12.10 -12.54
C ALA A 38 7.27 -10.75 -12.42
N GLU A 39 7.53 -10.30 -11.19
CA GLU A 39 8.27 -9.07 -10.91
C GLU A 39 9.68 -9.15 -11.52
N ARG A 40 10.39 -10.27 -11.31
CA ARG A 40 11.73 -10.47 -11.85
C ARG A 40 11.78 -10.44 -13.38
N LEU A 41 10.81 -11.07 -14.04
CA LEU A 41 10.69 -11.06 -15.49
C LEU A 41 10.37 -9.68 -16.07
N SER A 42 9.69 -8.84 -15.32
CA SER A 42 9.28 -7.48 -15.74
C SER A 42 10.37 -6.41 -15.57
N VAL A 43 11.53 -6.73 -14.99
CA VAL A 43 12.64 -5.77 -14.82
C VAL A 43 13.23 -5.33 -16.17
N GLY A 44 13.15 -6.18 -17.21
CA GLY A 44 13.69 -5.88 -18.55
C GLY A 44 12.63 -5.31 -19.50
N PRO A 45 13.05 -4.62 -20.58
CA PRO A 45 12.13 -3.96 -21.50
C PRO A 45 11.36 -4.91 -22.43
N GLY A 46 11.69 -6.21 -22.40
CA GLY A 46 11.18 -7.20 -23.35
C GLY A 46 9.92 -7.94 -22.90
N VAL A 47 9.56 -7.91 -21.61
CA VAL A 47 8.41 -8.62 -21.04
C VAL A 47 7.65 -7.68 -20.10
N SER A 48 6.32 -7.77 -20.16
CA SER A 48 5.42 -7.25 -19.14
C SER A 48 4.70 -8.45 -18.52
N ALA A 49 5.18 -8.93 -17.39
CA ALA A 49 4.63 -10.08 -16.71
C ALA A 49 3.75 -9.63 -15.53
N THR A 50 2.51 -10.11 -15.50
CA THR A 50 1.54 -9.82 -14.44
C THR A 50 1.23 -11.09 -13.67
N ALA A 51 1.37 -11.07 -12.36
CA ALA A 51 0.94 -12.18 -11.52
C ALA A 51 -0.59 -12.21 -11.45
N ALA A 52 -1.17 -13.35 -11.81
CA ALA A 52 -2.60 -13.59 -11.66
C ALA A 52 -2.89 -14.24 -10.30
N THR A 53 -3.84 -13.67 -9.60
CA THR A 53 -4.40 -14.26 -8.39
C THR A 53 -5.73 -14.91 -8.76
N LEU A 54 -5.84 -16.22 -8.58
CA LEU A 54 -7.10 -16.93 -8.80
C LEU A 54 -7.98 -16.75 -7.57
N THR A 55 -9.14 -16.14 -7.76
CA THR A 55 -10.20 -16.07 -6.74
C THR A 55 -11.25 -17.15 -6.99
N ALA A 56 -11.97 -17.56 -5.95
CA ALA A 56 -12.97 -18.63 -6.01
C ALA A 56 -14.10 -18.39 -7.03
N ASP A 57 -14.32 -17.14 -7.44
CA ASP A 57 -15.37 -16.76 -8.40
C ASP A 57 -15.02 -17.10 -9.86
N GLY A 58 -13.78 -17.47 -10.16
CA GLY A 58 -13.29 -17.76 -11.51
C GLY A 58 -13.09 -19.24 -11.85
N LEU A 59 -13.20 -20.16 -10.88
CA LEU A 59 -13.07 -21.59 -11.07
C LEU A 59 -14.18 -22.33 -10.33
N GLU A 60 -15.07 -22.97 -11.04
CA GLU A 60 -16.05 -23.91 -10.46
C GLU A 60 -15.30 -25.10 -9.83
N GLY A 61 -15.15 -25.11 -8.54
CA GLY A 61 -14.68 -26.27 -7.80
C GLY A 61 -13.85 -26.03 -6.55
N ARG A 62 -14.55 -25.85 -5.42
CA ARG A 62 -14.18 -26.25 -4.08
C ARG A 62 -12.83 -25.83 -3.50
N ALA A 63 -12.80 -24.67 -2.86
CA ALA A 63 -12.03 -24.46 -1.64
C ALA A 63 -12.78 -23.43 -0.77
N GLN A 64 -13.56 -23.89 0.18
CA GLN A 64 -14.46 -23.05 0.97
C GLN A 64 -13.80 -22.35 2.17
N ASP A 65 -12.51 -22.53 2.45
CA ASP A 65 -11.98 -22.05 3.72
C ASP A 65 -11.09 -20.79 3.69
N HIS A 66 -10.56 -20.33 2.54
CA HIS A 66 -9.73 -19.11 2.55
C HIS A 66 -9.78 -18.26 1.26
N GLY A 67 -10.70 -18.45 0.36
CA GLY A 67 -10.88 -17.57 -0.83
C GLY A 67 -9.76 -17.61 -1.90
N TRP A 68 -8.68 -18.35 -1.66
CA TRP A 68 -7.57 -18.52 -2.59
C TRP A 68 -7.61 -19.91 -3.21
N VAL A 69 -7.60 -19.99 -4.54
CA VAL A 69 -7.52 -21.26 -5.25
C VAL A 69 -6.08 -21.49 -5.69
N VAL A 70 -5.50 -22.56 -5.22
CA VAL A 70 -4.26 -23.14 -5.79
C VAL A 70 -4.66 -24.39 -6.52
N ALA A 71 -4.33 -24.48 -7.81
CA ALA A 71 -4.61 -25.68 -8.59
C ALA A 71 -3.86 -26.89 -7.99
N SER A 72 -4.51 -28.05 -7.99
CA SER A 72 -3.95 -29.27 -7.39
C SER A 72 -2.81 -29.90 -8.21
N HIS A 73 -2.73 -29.57 -9.47
CA HIS A 73 -1.71 -30.02 -10.40
C HIS A 73 -1.41 -28.94 -11.44
N PRO A 74 -0.22 -28.93 -12.06
CA PRO A 74 0.05 -28.07 -13.20
C PRO A 74 -0.95 -28.36 -14.32
N TRP A 75 -1.45 -27.31 -14.97
CA TRP A 75 -2.40 -27.45 -16.06
C TRP A 75 -1.80 -28.22 -17.23
N THR A 76 -2.63 -28.98 -17.89
CA THR A 76 -2.33 -29.50 -19.22
C THR A 76 -2.29 -28.37 -20.25
N LEU A 77 -1.72 -28.61 -21.41
CA LEU A 77 -1.70 -27.62 -22.50
C LEU A 77 -3.13 -27.19 -22.90
N GLU A 78 -4.08 -28.14 -22.91
CA GLU A 78 -5.47 -27.89 -23.27
C GLU A 78 -6.15 -26.97 -22.22
N GLU A 79 -5.98 -27.27 -20.94
CA GLU A 79 -6.49 -26.44 -19.84
C GLU A 79 -5.88 -25.03 -19.87
N ALA A 80 -4.56 -24.93 -20.04
CA ALA A 80 -3.86 -23.65 -20.12
C ALA A 80 -4.31 -22.80 -21.32
N CYS A 81 -4.59 -23.42 -22.46
CA CYS A 81 -5.12 -22.72 -23.64
C CYS A 81 -6.62 -22.39 -23.54
N ALA A 82 -7.34 -22.98 -22.60
CA ALA A 82 -8.76 -22.71 -22.37
C ALA A 82 -9.02 -21.59 -21.35
N VAL A 83 -7.98 -21.16 -20.61
CA VAL A 83 -8.09 -20.07 -19.63
C VAL A 83 -8.44 -18.77 -20.34
N GLY A 84 -9.46 -18.09 -19.88
CA GLY A 84 -9.80 -16.74 -20.32
C GLY A 84 -8.76 -15.72 -19.84
N LEU A 85 -7.92 -15.27 -20.75
CA LEU A 85 -6.86 -14.30 -20.46
C LEU A 85 -7.26 -12.90 -20.93
N PRO A 86 -6.73 -11.84 -20.32
CA PRO A 86 -6.88 -10.48 -20.82
C PRO A 86 -6.43 -10.36 -22.28
N GLU A 87 -7.09 -9.48 -23.04
CA GLU A 87 -6.75 -9.21 -24.43
C GLU A 87 -5.29 -8.80 -24.58
N GLY A 88 -4.60 -9.35 -25.56
CA GLY A 88 -3.18 -9.08 -25.80
C GLY A 88 -2.21 -9.95 -25.03
N THR A 89 -2.66 -10.88 -24.16
CA THR A 89 -1.78 -11.84 -23.49
C THR A 89 -1.25 -12.88 -24.47
N GLU A 90 0.07 -12.90 -24.69
CA GLU A 90 0.73 -13.80 -25.62
C GLU A 90 1.20 -15.08 -24.94
N TYR A 91 1.58 -14.99 -23.67
CA TYR A 91 2.17 -16.10 -22.91
C TYR A 91 1.48 -16.32 -21.58
N LEU A 92 1.41 -17.59 -21.17
CA LEU A 92 0.98 -18.02 -19.87
C LEU A 92 2.07 -18.83 -19.20
N LEU A 93 2.50 -18.43 -18.01
CA LEU A 93 3.44 -19.19 -17.19
C LEU A 93 2.69 -19.77 -15.98
N HIS A 94 2.79 -21.08 -15.82
CA HIS A 94 2.27 -21.81 -14.67
C HIS A 94 3.24 -22.92 -14.27
N GLY A 95 2.88 -23.75 -13.28
CA GLY A 95 3.73 -24.85 -12.89
C GLY A 95 3.50 -25.32 -11.47
N ALA A 96 4.56 -25.79 -10.81
CA ALA A 96 4.52 -26.24 -9.43
C ALA A 96 5.66 -25.65 -8.63
N ALA A 97 5.43 -25.35 -7.35
CA ALA A 97 6.46 -24.90 -6.43
C ALA A 97 6.40 -25.68 -5.11
N GLU A 98 7.56 -26.05 -4.63
CA GLU A 98 7.76 -26.68 -3.32
C GLU A 98 8.97 -26.01 -2.65
N LEU A 99 8.80 -25.59 -1.41
CA LEU A 99 9.83 -24.96 -0.60
C LEU A 99 9.91 -25.68 0.75
N THR A 100 10.81 -26.65 0.83
CA THR A 100 11.12 -27.43 2.04
C THR A 100 12.56 -27.15 2.48
N ASP A 101 13.39 -28.15 2.63
CA ASP A 101 14.87 -28.07 2.68
C ASP A 101 15.47 -27.75 1.29
N ARG A 102 14.65 -27.89 0.25
CA ARG A 102 14.96 -27.58 -1.13
C ARG A 102 13.93 -26.65 -1.74
N VAL A 103 14.36 -25.94 -2.76
CA VAL A 103 13.51 -25.21 -3.70
C VAL A 103 13.34 -26.07 -4.93
N ARG A 104 12.09 -26.45 -5.21
CA ARG A 104 11.73 -27.13 -6.46
C ARG A 104 10.71 -26.27 -7.20
N LEU A 105 11.07 -25.82 -8.38
CA LEU A 105 10.19 -25.05 -9.26
C LEU A 105 10.06 -25.81 -10.57
N ARG A 106 8.84 -26.14 -10.98
CA ARG A 106 8.55 -26.55 -12.35
C ARG A 106 7.85 -25.41 -13.06
N LEU A 107 8.38 -25.01 -14.18
CA LEU A 107 7.94 -23.90 -14.99
C LEU A 107 7.41 -24.43 -16.31
N ILE A 108 6.18 -24.12 -16.64
CA ILE A 108 5.56 -24.47 -17.91
C ILE A 108 5.11 -23.17 -18.56
N LEU A 109 5.80 -22.78 -19.63
CA LEU A 109 5.47 -21.61 -20.44
C LEU A 109 4.66 -22.05 -21.66
N VAL A 110 3.48 -21.52 -21.80
CA VAL A 110 2.58 -21.78 -22.93
C VAL A 110 2.50 -20.54 -23.82
N ASP A 111 2.80 -20.74 -25.10
CA ASP A 111 2.52 -19.76 -26.14
C ASP A 111 1.02 -19.88 -26.53
N GLN A 112 0.26 -18.85 -26.22
CA GLN A 112 -1.19 -18.82 -26.44
C GLN A 112 -1.53 -18.65 -27.93
N THR A 113 -0.64 -18.03 -28.69
CA THR A 113 -0.84 -17.78 -30.13
C THR A 113 -0.62 -19.05 -30.91
N GLU A 114 0.48 -19.76 -30.64
CA GLU A 114 0.82 -21.01 -31.33
C GLU A 114 0.21 -22.24 -30.66
N ARG A 115 -0.43 -22.08 -29.49
CA ARG A 115 -1.06 -23.15 -28.70
C ARG A 115 -0.11 -24.31 -28.43
N ARG A 116 1.10 -24.01 -28.02
CA ARG A 116 2.15 -25.00 -27.72
C ARG A 116 2.87 -24.67 -26.42
N THR A 117 3.45 -25.70 -25.81
CA THR A 117 4.38 -25.51 -24.70
C THR A 117 5.71 -24.99 -25.26
N ALA A 118 6.07 -23.78 -24.86
CA ALA A 118 7.33 -23.12 -25.23
C ALA A 118 8.48 -23.53 -24.28
N LEU A 119 8.16 -23.86 -23.02
CA LEU A 119 9.13 -24.31 -22.01
C LEU A 119 8.45 -25.29 -21.04
N ASP A 120 9.13 -26.37 -20.69
CA ASP A 120 8.87 -27.19 -19.48
C ASP A 120 10.22 -27.44 -18.82
N HIS A 121 10.45 -26.75 -17.71
CA HIS A 121 11.76 -26.71 -17.05
C HIS A 121 11.61 -26.92 -15.54
N VAL A 122 12.57 -27.62 -14.94
CA VAL A 122 12.61 -27.91 -13.52
C VAL A 122 13.88 -27.36 -12.91
N VAL A 123 13.74 -26.48 -11.94
CA VAL A 123 14.82 -26.00 -11.09
C VAL A 123 14.77 -26.76 -9.77
N LEU A 124 15.91 -27.27 -9.31
CA LEU A 124 16.05 -27.94 -8.03
C LEU A 124 17.33 -27.46 -7.34
N ARG A 125 17.20 -26.77 -6.24
CA ARG A 125 18.29 -26.19 -5.46
C ARG A 125 18.10 -26.43 -3.98
N PRO A 126 19.18 -26.38 -3.16
CA PRO A 126 19.03 -26.23 -1.71
C PRO A 126 18.23 -24.97 -1.36
N ARG A 127 17.48 -24.97 -0.27
CA ARG A 127 16.70 -23.82 0.20
C ARG A 127 17.56 -22.57 0.40
N SER A 128 18.80 -22.74 0.87
CA SER A 128 19.77 -21.64 1.03
C SER A 128 20.17 -20.96 -0.29
N GLU A 129 19.84 -21.57 -1.43
CA GLU A 129 20.11 -21.04 -2.77
C GLU A 129 18.82 -20.55 -3.46
N LEU A 130 17.82 -20.12 -2.69
CA LEU A 130 16.52 -19.67 -3.21
C LEU A 130 16.67 -18.59 -4.29
N PHE A 131 17.53 -17.59 -4.08
CA PHE A 131 17.76 -16.52 -5.06
C PHE A 131 18.37 -17.04 -6.35
N LEU A 132 19.32 -17.98 -6.27
CA LEU A 132 19.87 -18.65 -7.45
C LEU A 132 18.82 -19.48 -8.18
N ALA A 133 17.93 -20.15 -7.45
CA ALA A 133 16.82 -20.89 -8.06
C ALA A 133 15.86 -19.97 -8.82
N LEU A 134 15.55 -18.79 -8.27
CA LEU A 134 14.69 -17.80 -8.92
C LEU A 134 15.34 -17.16 -10.15
N GLU A 135 16.65 -16.88 -10.09
CA GLU A 135 17.42 -16.38 -11.25
C GLU A 135 17.50 -17.45 -12.38
N GLU A 136 17.75 -18.70 -12.02
CA GLU A 136 17.74 -19.81 -12.98
C GLU A 136 16.36 -19.98 -13.63
N ALA A 137 15.30 -19.91 -12.84
CA ALA A 137 13.92 -19.98 -13.31
C ALA A 137 13.59 -18.83 -14.27
N ALA A 138 13.90 -17.59 -13.89
CA ALA A 138 13.67 -16.41 -14.72
C ALA A 138 14.51 -16.46 -16.01
N GLY A 139 15.78 -16.88 -15.91
CA GLY A 139 16.69 -17.05 -17.04
C GLY A 139 16.19 -18.07 -18.06
N ALA A 140 15.66 -19.21 -17.60
CA ALA A 140 15.09 -20.23 -18.47
C ALA A 140 13.87 -19.70 -19.26
N VAL A 141 12.98 -18.96 -18.60
CA VAL A 141 11.82 -18.32 -19.26
C VAL A 141 12.29 -17.26 -20.26
N ALA A 142 13.22 -16.39 -19.88
CA ALA A 142 13.75 -15.35 -20.75
C ALA A 142 14.43 -15.95 -21.99
N GLN A 143 15.24 -17.00 -21.82
CA GLN A 143 15.88 -17.70 -22.92
C GLN A 143 14.85 -18.30 -23.89
N ALA A 144 13.78 -18.91 -23.39
CA ALA A 144 12.69 -19.43 -24.22
C ALA A 144 11.98 -18.34 -25.03
N LEU A 145 12.00 -17.10 -24.54
CA LEU A 145 11.46 -15.93 -25.22
C LEU A 145 12.47 -15.20 -26.11
N GLY A 146 13.75 -15.63 -26.12
CA GLY A 146 14.83 -14.95 -26.85
C GLY A 146 15.22 -13.60 -26.23
N LEU A 147 15.15 -13.47 -24.92
CA LEU A 147 15.39 -12.24 -24.15
C LEU A 147 16.58 -12.40 -23.21
N GLU A 148 17.19 -11.28 -22.88
CA GLU A 148 18.20 -11.19 -21.82
C GLU A 148 17.62 -10.42 -20.63
N LEU A 149 17.83 -10.91 -19.42
CA LEU A 149 17.43 -10.23 -18.20
C LEU A 149 18.62 -9.48 -17.61
N PRO A 150 18.42 -8.23 -17.17
CA PRO A 150 19.47 -7.51 -16.46
C PRO A 150 19.76 -8.19 -15.11
N ALA A 151 20.97 -8.00 -14.61
CA ALA A 151 21.30 -8.39 -13.24
C ALA A 151 20.46 -7.59 -12.23
N VAL A 152 20.05 -8.23 -11.16
CA VAL A 152 19.32 -7.58 -10.06
C VAL A 152 20.04 -7.83 -8.75
N HIS A 153 19.86 -6.89 -7.82
CA HIS A 153 20.19 -7.10 -6.42
C HIS A 153 18.92 -7.53 -5.68
N TRP A 154 19.01 -8.64 -4.99
CA TRP A 154 17.92 -9.06 -4.10
C TRP A 154 17.87 -8.12 -2.87
N PRO A 155 16.69 -7.87 -2.32
CA PRO A 155 16.53 -6.88 -1.24
C PRO A 155 17.15 -7.32 0.10
N THR A 156 17.57 -8.57 0.20
CA THR A 156 18.29 -9.17 1.33
C THR A 156 19.16 -10.35 0.84
N GLU A 157 20.21 -10.66 1.55
CA GLU A 157 21.01 -11.88 1.35
C GLU A 157 20.50 -13.05 2.25
N ASP A 158 19.70 -12.76 3.28
CA ASP A 158 19.12 -13.76 4.18
C ASP A 158 17.87 -14.39 3.55
N VAL A 159 18.00 -15.63 3.10
CA VAL A 159 16.91 -16.40 2.48
C VAL A 159 15.71 -16.55 3.43
N GLU A 160 15.95 -16.76 4.72
CA GLU A 160 14.86 -16.95 5.69
C GLU A 160 14.14 -15.62 6.01
N ALA A 161 14.87 -14.49 5.99
CA ALA A 161 14.26 -13.17 6.04
C ALA A 161 13.34 -12.95 4.82
N TYR A 162 13.82 -13.32 3.63
CA TYR A 162 13.03 -13.22 2.41
C TYR A 162 11.80 -14.14 2.43
N VAL A 163 11.94 -15.36 2.90
CA VAL A 163 10.81 -16.31 3.07
C VAL A 163 9.77 -15.80 4.05
N ALA A 164 10.20 -15.20 5.16
CA ALA A 164 9.29 -14.54 6.09
C ALA A 164 8.55 -13.36 5.42
N TYR A 165 9.27 -12.52 4.68
CA TYR A 165 8.68 -11.43 3.90
C TYR A 165 7.64 -11.91 2.88
N LEU A 166 7.90 -13.01 2.16
CA LEU A 166 6.94 -13.60 1.23
C LEU A 166 5.65 -14.05 1.93
N ARG A 167 5.74 -14.59 3.14
CA ARG A 167 4.56 -14.94 3.96
C ARG A 167 3.75 -13.69 4.31
N GLY A 168 4.42 -12.62 4.70
CA GLY A 168 3.76 -11.34 5.00
C GLY A 168 3.05 -10.78 3.77
N ARG A 169 3.69 -10.79 2.61
CA ARG A 169 3.09 -10.35 1.33
C ARG A 169 1.82 -11.12 0.96
N ASP A 170 1.83 -12.42 1.15
CA ASP A 170 0.68 -13.26 0.85
C ASP A 170 -0.51 -12.95 1.79
N LEU A 171 -0.26 -12.80 3.09
CA LEU A 171 -1.28 -12.44 4.06
C LEU A 171 -1.86 -11.04 3.82
N SER A 172 -1.01 -10.06 3.47
CA SER A 172 -1.45 -8.71 3.13
C SER A 172 -2.31 -8.69 1.88
N ALA A 173 -1.89 -9.40 0.82
CA ALA A 173 -2.65 -9.50 -0.41
C ALA A 173 -4.02 -10.18 -0.21
N ALA A 174 -4.12 -11.17 0.70
CA ALA A 174 -5.38 -11.78 1.08
C ALA A 174 -6.34 -10.75 1.69
N HIS A 175 -5.83 -9.84 2.51
CA HIS A 175 -6.62 -8.76 3.10
C HIS A 175 -7.10 -7.75 2.04
N GLU A 176 -6.23 -7.32 1.13
CA GLU A 176 -6.55 -6.36 0.05
C GLU A 176 -7.70 -6.83 -0.86
N VAL A 177 -7.80 -8.13 -1.14
CA VAL A 177 -8.89 -8.70 -1.97
C VAL A 177 -10.12 -9.13 -1.15
N GLY A 178 -10.22 -8.73 0.12
CA GLY A 178 -11.38 -9.01 0.97
C GLY A 178 -11.50 -10.46 1.45
N VAL A 179 -10.45 -11.25 1.31
CA VAL A 179 -10.38 -12.58 1.92
C VAL A 179 -10.30 -12.41 3.43
N ARG A 180 -11.23 -13.02 4.16
CA ARG A 180 -11.31 -12.91 5.60
C ARG A 180 -10.08 -13.59 6.26
N VAL A 181 -9.06 -12.81 6.57
CA VAL A 181 -7.95 -13.27 7.41
C VAL A 181 -8.48 -13.45 8.81
N LEU A 182 -8.34 -14.66 9.37
CA LEU A 182 -8.87 -15.01 10.70
C LEU A 182 -8.33 -14.10 11.82
N ASP A 183 -7.10 -13.61 11.66
CA ASP A 183 -6.47 -12.67 12.57
C ASP A 183 -5.58 -11.69 11.77
N PRO A 184 -6.11 -10.50 11.43
CA PRO A 184 -5.33 -9.48 10.71
C PRO A 184 -4.04 -9.08 11.43
N GLY A 185 -4.00 -9.18 12.77
CA GLY A 185 -2.81 -8.88 13.57
C GLY A 185 -1.63 -9.80 13.26
N LYS A 186 -1.88 -11.04 12.85
CA LYS A 186 -0.82 -11.98 12.44
C LYS A 186 -0.12 -11.61 11.13
N SER A 187 -0.67 -10.68 10.35
CA SER A 187 -0.02 -10.20 9.14
C SER A 187 1.25 -9.39 9.42
N PHE A 188 1.44 -8.89 10.64
CA PHE A 188 2.65 -8.17 11.05
C PHE A 188 3.81 -9.10 11.38
N ASP A 189 3.53 -10.28 11.98
CA ASP A 189 4.55 -11.20 12.49
C ASP A 189 5.59 -11.60 11.44
N PRO A 190 5.23 -11.95 10.19
CA PRO A 190 6.21 -12.32 9.19
C PRO A 190 7.11 -11.17 8.74
N TYR A 191 6.59 -9.94 8.65
CA TYR A 191 7.41 -8.79 8.31
C TYR A 191 8.36 -8.42 9.45
N LEU A 192 7.88 -8.54 10.69
CA LEU A 192 8.71 -8.35 11.87
C LEU A 192 9.81 -9.42 11.95
N GLU A 193 9.49 -10.69 11.68
CA GLU A 193 10.48 -11.78 11.61
C GLU A 193 11.53 -11.48 10.54
N ALA A 194 11.13 -11.01 9.36
CA ALA A 194 12.05 -10.63 8.30
C ALA A 194 12.99 -9.49 8.73
N ALA A 195 12.47 -8.44 9.35
CA ALA A 195 13.27 -7.33 9.87
C ALA A 195 14.17 -7.70 11.05
N GLN A 196 13.76 -8.68 11.87
CA GLN A 196 14.59 -9.22 12.96
C GLN A 196 15.79 -10.02 12.45
N ARG A 197 15.57 -10.79 11.37
CA ARG A 197 16.63 -11.58 10.74
C ARG A 197 17.63 -10.72 9.98
N ASP A 198 17.11 -9.76 9.25
CA ASP A 198 17.92 -8.80 8.50
C ASP A 198 17.41 -7.38 8.75
N PRO A 199 18.03 -6.66 9.69
CA PRO A 199 17.68 -5.26 9.97
C PRO A 199 17.95 -4.29 8.82
N ALA A 200 18.72 -4.69 7.80
CA ALA A 200 18.94 -3.89 6.59
C ALA A 200 17.86 -4.12 5.52
N PHE A 201 16.96 -5.09 5.71
CA PHE A 201 15.89 -5.40 4.78
C PHE A 201 14.79 -4.34 4.79
N ALA A 202 15.02 -3.24 4.08
CA ALA A 202 14.14 -2.07 4.06
C ALA A 202 12.72 -2.40 3.59
N ASP A 203 12.54 -3.27 2.59
CA ASP A 203 11.21 -3.62 2.07
C ASP A 203 10.32 -4.29 3.12
N ALA A 204 10.90 -5.12 4.00
CA ALA A 204 10.17 -5.76 5.08
C ALA A 204 9.69 -4.73 6.11
N GLN A 205 10.56 -3.78 6.47
CA GLN A 205 10.23 -2.68 7.36
C GLN A 205 9.14 -1.77 6.75
N ASP A 206 9.31 -1.37 5.50
CA ASP A 206 8.37 -0.50 4.80
C ASP A 206 6.99 -1.13 4.67
N ARG A 207 6.92 -2.44 4.39
CA ARG A 207 5.65 -3.16 4.33
C ARG A 207 4.97 -3.28 5.68
N LEU A 208 5.73 -3.55 6.75
CA LEU A 208 5.21 -3.56 8.11
C LEU A 208 4.59 -2.20 8.46
N LEU A 209 5.31 -1.12 8.18
CA LEU A 209 4.87 0.24 8.50
C LEU A 209 3.66 0.66 7.66
N SER A 210 3.65 0.34 6.36
CA SER A 210 2.51 0.61 5.48
C SER A 210 1.26 -0.10 5.98
N LEU A 211 1.35 -1.40 6.25
CA LEU A 211 0.24 -2.19 6.79
C LEU A 211 -0.24 -1.66 8.15
N ALA A 212 0.69 -1.23 9.01
CA ALA A 212 0.36 -0.65 10.29
C ALA A 212 -0.44 0.66 10.16
N LEU A 213 -0.06 1.51 9.21
CA LEU A 213 -0.79 2.75 8.91
C LEU A 213 -2.16 2.49 8.30
N ASP A 214 -2.28 1.54 7.37
CA ASP A 214 -3.55 1.16 6.75
C ASP A 214 -4.57 0.71 7.81
N PHE A 215 -4.14 -0.08 8.79
CA PHE A 215 -5.01 -0.49 9.90
C PHE A 215 -5.33 0.65 10.87
N ALA A 216 -4.39 1.53 11.14
CA ALA A 216 -4.60 2.65 12.05
C ALA A 216 -5.55 3.71 11.49
N LEU A 217 -5.44 4.00 10.18
CA LEU A 217 -6.22 5.04 9.51
C LEU A 217 -7.51 4.51 8.90
N GLY A 218 -7.53 3.26 8.45
CA GLY A 218 -8.70 2.61 7.86
C GLY A 218 -9.80 2.22 8.84
N GLY A 219 -9.55 2.30 10.16
CA GLY A 219 -10.53 2.06 11.22
C GLY A 219 -11.07 0.63 11.33
N ALA A 220 -10.56 -0.29 10.52
CA ALA A 220 -11.08 -1.67 10.41
C ALA A 220 -10.11 -2.75 10.92
N GLY A 221 -8.96 -2.36 11.45
CA GLY A 221 -7.89 -3.29 11.81
C GLY A 221 -7.47 -3.25 13.29
N PRO A 222 -6.61 -4.16 13.73
CA PRO A 222 -6.09 -4.23 15.08
C PRO A 222 -5.00 -3.16 15.31
N VAL A 223 -5.41 -1.92 15.58
CA VAL A 223 -4.51 -0.76 15.79
C VAL A 223 -3.45 -1.07 16.86
N GLU A 224 -3.82 -1.79 17.90
CA GLU A 224 -2.87 -2.17 18.97
C GLU A 224 -1.78 -3.14 18.46
N ALA A 225 -2.12 -4.09 17.60
CA ALA A 225 -1.13 -4.98 16.99
C ALA A 225 -0.19 -4.22 16.04
N ALA A 226 -0.75 -3.27 15.28
CA ALA A 226 0.01 -2.38 14.41
C ALA A 226 1.01 -1.54 15.21
N ARG A 227 0.56 -0.96 16.32
CA ARG A 227 1.40 -0.21 17.26
C ARG A 227 2.53 -1.07 17.83
N ALA A 228 2.18 -2.25 18.34
CA ALA A 228 3.15 -3.19 18.90
C ALA A 228 4.21 -3.61 17.86
N GLY A 229 3.82 -3.81 16.60
CA GLY A 229 4.75 -4.09 15.50
C GLY A 229 5.75 -2.96 15.25
N CYS A 230 5.27 -1.71 15.22
CA CYS A 230 6.14 -0.54 15.08
C CYS A 230 7.06 -0.34 16.30
N GLU A 231 6.57 -0.59 17.52
CA GLU A 231 7.37 -0.49 18.75
C GLU A 231 8.48 -1.55 18.78
N LYS A 232 8.18 -2.79 18.39
CA LYS A 232 9.19 -3.83 18.23
C LYS A 232 10.23 -3.50 17.15
N LEU A 233 9.82 -2.84 16.06
CA LEU A 233 10.78 -2.37 15.07
C LEU A 233 11.73 -1.32 15.67
N LEU A 234 11.23 -0.42 16.53
CA LEU A 234 12.07 0.54 17.24
C LEU A 234 12.98 -0.08 18.30
N GLU A 235 12.62 -1.24 18.85
CA GLU A 235 13.53 -2.02 19.71
C GLU A 235 14.72 -2.57 18.91
N LEU A 236 14.51 -2.93 17.64
CA LEU A 236 15.55 -3.41 16.73
C LEU A 236 16.40 -2.27 16.17
N ASP A 237 15.74 -1.22 15.72
CA ASP A 237 16.36 -0.01 15.18
C ASP A 237 15.73 1.24 15.79
N PRO A 238 16.29 1.77 16.89
CA PRO A 238 15.82 3.01 17.50
C PRO A 238 15.92 4.24 16.59
N ALA A 239 16.68 4.15 15.49
CA ALA A 239 16.84 5.21 14.51
C ALA A 239 15.90 5.07 13.31
N ALA A 240 14.97 4.12 13.33
CA ALA A 240 13.96 3.93 12.29
C ALA A 240 12.99 5.12 12.21
N VAL A 241 13.37 6.17 11.47
CA VAL A 241 12.62 7.43 11.32
C VAL A 241 11.17 7.18 10.88
N LYS A 242 10.96 6.26 9.94
CA LYS A 242 9.64 5.91 9.46
C LYS A 242 8.75 5.27 10.53
N ALA A 243 9.33 4.49 11.47
CA ALA A 243 8.58 3.89 12.56
C ALA A 243 8.11 4.93 13.58
N HIS A 244 8.96 5.91 13.91
CA HIS A 244 8.55 7.05 14.72
C HIS A 244 7.40 7.81 14.09
N ALA A 245 7.43 8.04 12.78
CA ALA A 245 6.36 8.71 12.06
C ALA A 245 5.05 7.90 12.02
N ALA A 246 5.13 6.60 11.77
CA ALA A 246 3.95 5.74 11.78
C ALA A 246 3.27 5.75 13.15
N LEU A 247 4.04 5.68 14.23
CA LEU A 247 3.51 5.80 15.58
C LEU A 247 2.93 7.19 15.87
N ALA A 248 3.53 8.27 15.32
CA ALA A 248 2.98 9.62 15.45
C ALA A 248 1.63 9.77 14.75
N GLU A 249 1.48 9.18 13.56
CA GLU A 249 0.17 9.12 12.85
C GLU A 249 -0.88 8.39 13.68
N MET A 250 -0.52 7.24 14.26
CA MET A 250 -1.40 6.50 15.16
C MET A 250 -1.77 7.30 16.41
N ASP A 251 -0.83 8.09 16.94
CA ASP A 251 -1.09 8.98 18.08
C ASP A 251 -2.02 10.13 17.69
N LEU A 252 -1.85 10.73 16.51
CA LEU A 252 -2.77 11.73 15.98
C LEU A 252 -4.17 11.16 15.76
N ALA A 253 -4.29 9.98 15.17
CA ALA A 253 -5.57 9.31 14.97
C ALA A 253 -6.26 8.96 16.29
N ALA A 254 -5.48 8.62 17.32
CA ALA A 254 -5.97 8.34 18.67
C ALA A 254 -6.23 9.60 19.53
N GLY A 255 -6.08 10.81 18.98
CA GLY A 255 -6.27 12.07 19.70
C GLY A 255 -5.19 12.35 20.75
N ARG A 256 -3.96 11.92 20.51
CA ARG A 256 -2.79 12.14 21.39
C ARG A 256 -1.72 13.00 20.69
N PRO A 257 -2.02 14.28 20.39
CA PRO A 257 -1.11 15.12 19.61
C PRO A 257 0.21 15.43 20.33
N GLU A 258 0.27 15.42 21.66
CA GLU A 258 1.50 15.61 22.43
C GLU A 258 2.49 14.48 22.14
N ALA A 259 2.03 13.22 22.21
CA ALA A 259 2.85 12.05 21.90
C ALA A 259 3.35 12.08 20.44
N ALA A 260 2.49 12.50 19.51
CA ALA A 260 2.87 12.66 18.12
C ALA A 260 3.99 13.70 17.93
N VAL A 261 3.91 14.84 18.60
CA VAL A 261 4.96 15.88 18.56
C VAL A 261 6.30 15.31 19.06
N GLU A 262 6.31 14.60 20.19
CA GLU A 262 7.55 14.00 20.74
C GLU A 262 8.18 13.01 19.77
N ARG A 263 7.37 12.15 19.13
CA ARG A 263 7.85 11.17 18.15
C ARG A 263 8.39 11.83 16.88
N LEU A 264 7.70 12.84 16.36
CA LEU A 264 8.13 13.56 15.15
C LEU A 264 9.40 14.37 15.40
N LEU A 265 9.52 15.02 16.55
CA LEU A 265 10.77 15.68 16.95
C LEU A 265 11.91 14.68 17.13
N THR A 266 11.62 13.45 17.59
CA THR A 266 12.62 12.39 17.66
C THR A 266 13.05 11.97 16.26
N ALA A 267 12.12 11.78 15.33
CA ALA A 267 12.41 11.49 13.93
C ALA A 267 13.31 12.57 13.29
N LEU A 268 13.01 13.85 13.55
CA LEU A 268 13.81 14.97 13.03
C LEU A 268 15.18 15.14 13.72
N ARG A 269 15.36 14.70 14.97
CA ARG A 269 16.68 14.62 15.60
C ARG A 269 17.57 13.57 14.96
N ILE A 270 16.97 12.46 14.48
CA ILE A 270 17.69 11.39 13.78
C ILE A 270 18.01 11.84 12.35
N ARG A 271 17.05 12.43 11.65
CA ARG A 271 17.21 12.93 10.28
C ARG A 271 16.51 14.27 10.11
N ALA A 272 17.30 15.35 10.21
CA ALA A 272 16.79 16.72 10.25
C ALA A 272 16.12 17.18 8.94
N ASP A 273 16.49 16.61 7.81
CA ASP A 273 15.97 16.87 6.47
C ASP A 273 14.79 15.96 6.08
N TRP A 274 14.24 15.20 7.05
CA TRP A 274 13.15 14.29 6.74
C TRP A 274 11.82 15.05 6.61
N TRP A 275 11.63 15.64 5.43
CA TRP A 275 10.50 16.50 5.10
C TRP A 275 9.08 15.89 5.36
N PRO A 276 8.84 14.54 5.30
CA PRO A 276 7.51 14.01 5.60
C PRO A 276 7.05 14.26 7.05
N ALA A 277 7.98 14.58 7.97
CA ALA A 277 7.61 14.93 9.33
C ALA A 277 7.12 16.38 9.49
N PHE A 278 7.47 17.28 8.58
CA PHE A 278 7.20 18.72 8.76
C PHE A 278 5.71 19.01 8.77
N GLU A 279 4.97 18.52 7.76
CA GLU A 279 3.50 18.68 7.67
C GLU A 279 2.81 18.07 8.90
N ARG A 280 3.19 16.84 9.27
CA ARG A 280 2.63 16.12 10.42
C ARG A 280 2.86 16.82 11.74
N LEU A 281 4.05 17.38 11.92
CA LEU A 281 4.39 18.16 13.12
C LEU A 281 3.59 19.46 13.18
N GLY A 282 3.43 20.14 12.04
CA GLY A 282 2.54 21.30 11.94
C GLY A 282 1.10 20.95 12.32
N THR A 283 0.59 19.84 11.79
CA THR A 283 -0.77 19.34 12.10
C THR A 283 -0.92 18.97 13.58
N ALA A 284 0.05 18.30 14.18
CA ALA A 284 0.04 17.99 15.62
C ALA A 284 0.01 19.25 16.48
N LEU A 285 0.81 20.26 16.13
CA LEU A 285 0.85 21.55 16.84
C LEU A 285 -0.45 22.35 16.69
N VAL A 286 -1.10 22.30 15.51
CA VAL A 286 -2.43 22.91 15.31
C VAL A 286 -3.46 22.24 16.22
N ARG A 287 -3.45 20.91 16.37
CA ARG A 287 -4.34 20.19 17.29
C ARG A 287 -4.11 20.54 18.76
N LEU A 288 -2.90 21.01 19.10
CA LEU A 288 -2.53 21.52 20.42
C LEU A 288 -2.80 23.02 20.59
N GLU A 289 -3.44 23.67 19.61
CA GLU A 289 -3.67 25.12 19.56
C GLU A 289 -2.36 25.95 19.57
N ARG A 290 -1.20 25.30 19.30
CA ARG A 290 0.12 25.93 19.23
C ARG A 290 0.38 26.50 17.83
N HIS A 291 -0.56 27.30 17.35
CA HIS A 291 -0.63 27.76 15.95
C HIS A 291 0.62 28.53 15.51
N ALA A 292 1.17 29.39 16.36
CA ALA A 292 2.36 30.16 16.01
C ALA A 292 3.59 29.28 15.79
N GLU A 293 3.67 28.15 16.51
CA GLU A 293 4.77 27.18 16.35
C GLU A 293 4.56 26.26 15.14
N ALA A 294 3.32 26.04 14.71
CA ALA A 294 3.00 25.23 13.54
C ALA A 294 3.42 25.89 12.23
N ILE A 295 3.36 27.23 12.14
CA ILE A 295 3.63 27.99 10.91
C ILE A 295 4.98 27.59 10.26
N PRO A 296 6.14 27.68 10.94
CA PRO A 296 7.42 27.37 10.31
C PRO A 296 7.53 25.92 9.83
N TRP A 297 6.83 24.98 10.46
CA TRP A 297 6.83 23.60 10.04
C TRP A 297 6.07 23.38 8.73
N PHE A 298 4.92 24.00 8.57
CA PHE A 298 4.20 23.99 7.30
C PHE A 298 4.96 24.74 6.19
N GLU A 299 5.63 25.86 6.52
CA GLU A 299 6.49 26.57 5.56
C GLU A 299 7.64 25.71 5.08
N ASN A 300 8.28 24.94 5.98
CA ASN A 300 9.31 23.97 5.61
C ASN A 300 8.74 22.83 4.73
N ALA A 301 7.55 22.31 5.04
CA ALA A 301 6.90 21.30 4.20
C ALA A 301 6.62 21.84 2.79
N LEU A 302 6.15 23.08 2.67
CA LEU A 302 5.87 23.74 1.41
C LEU A 302 7.13 24.18 0.64
N ALA A 303 8.28 24.29 1.28
CA ALA A 303 9.55 24.49 0.60
C ALA A 303 9.94 23.25 -0.20
N GLU A 304 9.64 22.06 0.29
CA GLU A 304 9.90 20.77 -0.37
C GLU A 304 8.78 20.42 -1.39
N LYS A 305 7.52 20.66 -0.99
CA LYS A 305 6.34 20.43 -1.83
C LYS A 305 5.44 21.68 -1.88
N PRO A 306 5.65 22.59 -2.83
CA PRO A 306 4.93 23.86 -2.88
C PRO A 306 3.41 23.77 -3.05
N GLU A 307 2.90 22.66 -3.58
CA GLU A 307 1.47 22.45 -3.87
C GLU A 307 0.85 21.36 -2.96
N ASP A 308 1.49 21.05 -1.82
CA ASP A 308 0.93 20.11 -0.85
C ASP A 308 -0.33 20.69 -0.21
N ALA A 309 -1.48 20.10 -0.50
CA ALA A 309 -2.78 20.63 -0.12
C ALA A 309 -3.03 20.56 1.40
N ASP A 310 -2.52 19.53 2.07
CA ASP A 310 -2.66 19.37 3.52
C ASP A 310 -1.80 20.41 4.24
N ALA A 311 -0.55 20.60 3.80
CA ALA A 311 0.32 21.63 4.34
C ALA A 311 -0.22 23.04 4.10
N LEU A 312 -0.75 23.33 2.88
CA LEU A 312 -1.40 24.62 2.59
C LEU A 312 -2.64 24.85 3.45
N THR A 313 -3.46 23.81 3.64
CA THR A 313 -4.67 23.93 4.48
C THR A 313 -4.30 24.16 5.93
N GLY A 314 -3.34 23.40 6.47
CA GLY A 314 -2.85 23.54 7.84
C GLY A 314 -2.18 24.89 8.11
N LEU A 315 -1.33 25.37 7.19
CA LEU A 315 -0.73 26.69 7.27
C LEU A 315 -1.79 27.79 7.32
N GLY A 316 -2.81 27.70 6.46
CA GLY A 316 -3.89 28.65 6.43
C GLY A 316 -4.68 28.68 7.75
N VAL A 317 -4.91 27.53 8.40
CA VAL A 317 -5.54 27.47 9.72
C VAL A 317 -4.64 28.16 10.77
N ALA A 318 -3.35 27.81 10.81
CA ALA A 318 -2.42 28.39 11.77
C ALA A 318 -2.29 29.93 11.61
N LEU A 319 -2.26 30.42 10.37
CA LEU A 319 -2.26 31.85 10.07
C LEU A 319 -3.57 32.54 10.50
N ALA A 320 -4.71 31.91 10.26
CA ALA A 320 -6.02 32.49 10.62
C ALA A 320 -6.20 32.62 12.14
N GLU A 321 -5.77 31.59 12.89
CA GLU A 321 -5.87 31.58 14.36
C GLU A 321 -4.83 32.54 15.00
N THR A 322 -3.72 32.81 14.34
CA THR A 322 -2.76 33.86 14.75
C THR A 322 -3.14 35.26 14.28
N GLY A 323 -4.29 35.44 13.63
CA GLY A 323 -4.82 36.75 13.18
C GLY A 323 -4.29 37.22 11.83
N ARG A 324 -3.43 36.44 11.14
CA ARG A 324 -2.86 36.74 9.81
C ARG A 324 -3.85 36.37 8.69
N LEU A 325 -5.08 36.92 8.78
CA LEU A 325 -6.21 36.50 7.95
C LEU A 325 -6.00 36.68 6.45
N THR A 326 -5.31 37.76 6.02
CA THR A 326 -5.05 38.00 4.60
C THR A 326 -4.16 36.92 4.02
N GLU A 327 -3.10 36.55 4.73
CA GLU A 327 -2.19 35.50 4.31
C GLU A 327 -2.87 34.12 4.33
N ALA A 328 -3.72 33.87 5.32
CA ALA A 328 -4.53 32.63 5.35
C ALA A 328 -5.40 32.50 4.09
N VAL A 329 -6.06 33.57 3.67
CA VAL A 329 -6.89 33.59 2.43
C VAL A 329 -6.04 33.32 1.20
N GLU A 330 -4.84 33.88 1.11
CA GLU A 330 -3.91 33.65 -0.03
C GLU A 330 -3.44 32.21 -0.08
N VAL A 331 -3.04 31.64 1.06
CA VAL A 331 -2.56 30.23 1.17
C VAL A 331 -3.70 29.26 0.85
N TRP A 332 -4.89 29.44 1.39
CA TRP A 332 -6.05 28.62 1.05
C TRP A 332 -6.47 28.78 -0.42
N GLY A 333 -6.26 29.95 -1.02
CA GLY A 333 -6.45 30.18 -2.45
C GLY A 333 -5.49 29.35 -3.30
N ARG A 334 -4.26 29.10 -2.81
CA ARG A 334 -3.33 28.15 -3.45
C ARG A 334 -3.83 26.73 -3.33
N ALA A 335 -4.28 26.29 -2.11
CA ALA A 335 -4.84 24.96 -1.90
C ALA A 335 -6.05 24.67 -2.81
N LEU A 336 -6.90 25.65 -3.08
CA LEU A 336 -8.02 25.47 -4.03
C LEU A 336 -7.56 25.27 -5.48
N ARG A 337 -6.44 25.86 -5.89
CA ARG A 337 -5.91 25.69 -7.25
C ARG A 337 -5.28 24.33 -7.49
N SER A 338 -4.78 23.64 -6.46
CA SER A 338 -4.29 22.26 -6.58
C SER A 338 -5.41 21.23 -6.82
N GLY A 339 -6.68 21.65 -6.72
CA GLY A 339 -7.85 20.82 -7.04
C GLY A 339 -8.39 20.00 -5.87
N GLU A 340 -7.77 20.06 -4.70
CA GLU A 340 -8.17 19.27 -3.51
C GLU A 340 -9.07 20.05 -2.53
N GLY A 341 -9.81 21.05 -3.01
CA GLY A 341 -10.68 21.90 -2.22
C GLY A 341 -11.96 21.24 -1.73
N GLY A 342 -11.95 20.68 -0.52
CA GLY A 342 -13.14 20.18 0.15
C GLY A 342 -14.04 21.27 0.75
N ALA A 343 -15.24 20.90 1.21
CA ALA A 343 -16.20 21.81 1.82
C ALA A 343 -15.61 22.60 3.00
N HIS A 344 -14.78 21.97 3.82
CA HIS A 344 -14.14 22.61 4.97
C HIS A 344 -13.17 23.74 4.58
N LEU A 345 -12.44 23.60 3.47
CA LEU A 345 -11.55 24.66 2.98
C LEU A 345 -12.36 25.89 2.56
N HIS A 346 -13.47 25.70 1.84
CA HIS A 346 -14.37 26.78 1.47
C HIS A 346 -15.02 27.44 2.70
N GLU A 347 -15.32 26.68 3.75
CA GLU A 347 -15.87 27.23 4.99
C GLU A 347 -14.85 28.07 5.76
N ASN A 348 -13.58 27.59 5.85
CA ASN A 348 -12.49 28.36 6.45
C ASN A 348 -12.26 29.69 5.71
N LEU A 349 -12.21 29.64 4.38
CA LEU A 349 -12.13 30.85 3.55
C LEU A 349 -13.31 31.81 3.82
N ALA A 350 -14.53 31.29 3.88
CA ALA A 350 -15.71 32.11 4.12
C ALA A 350 -15.65 32.81 5.47
N ARG A 351 -15.18 32.12 6.54
CA ARG A 351 -15.00 32.71 7.87
C ARG A 351 -13.92 33.79 7.89
N ALA A 352 -12.75 33.52 7.28
CA ALA A 352 -11.68 34.52 7.21
C ALA A 352 -12.09 35.76 6.41
N LEU A 353 -12.71 35.58 5.23
CA LEU A 353 -13.21 36.66 4.40
C LEU A 353 -14.28 37.47 5.08
N GLN A 354 -15.13 36.87 5.92
CA GLN A 354 -16.12 37.58 6.72
C GLN A 354 -15.45 38.48 7.76
N LYS A 355 -14.42 37.97 8.47
CA LYS A 355 -13.65 38.77 9.44
C LYS A 355 -12.91 39.93 8.75
N LEU A 356 -12.47 39.75 7.50
CA LEU A 356 -11.85 40.80 6.67
C LEU A 356 -12.86 41.80 6.04
N GLY A 357 -14.17 41.62 6.28
CA GLY A 357 -15.19 42.45 5.67
C GLY A 357 -15.51 42.17 4.19
N ARG A 358 -14.89 41.18 3.57
CA ARG A 358 -15.09 40.78 2.16
C ARG A 358 -16.34 39.90 2.00
N ARG A 359 -17.50 40.52 2.33
CA ARG A 359 -18.80 39.84 2.49
C ARG A 359 -19.28 39.12 1.21
N ALA A 360 -19.01 39.67 0.03
CA ALA A 360 -19.44 39.04 -1.25
C ALA A 360 -18.71 37.71 -1.48
N GLU A 361 -17.42 37.71 -1.28
CA GLU A 361 -16.57 36.52 -1.45
C GLU A 361 -16.86 35.49 -0.35
N SER A 362 -17.06 35.91 0.89
CA SER A 362 -17.48 35.03 1.97
C SER A 362 -18.78 34.29 1.62
N ARG A 363 -19.80 34.99 1.10
CA ARG A 363 -21.05 34.35 0.66
C ARG A 363 -20.85 33.37 -0.47
N HIS A 364 -19.98 33.69 -1.42
CA HIS A 364 -19.65 32.78 -2.54
C HIS A 364 -19.06 31.45 -2.02
N HIS A 365 -18.03 31.52 -1.19
CA HIS A 365 -17.39 30.32 -0.62
C HIS A 365 -18.34 29.54 0.28
N ARG A 366 -19.17 30.19 1.08
CA ARG A 366 -20.19 29.51 1.89
C ARG A 366 -21.22 28.76 1.03
N THR A 367 -21.60 29.33 -0.12
CA THR A 367 -22.51 28.66 -1.05
C THR A 367 -21.86 27.39 -1.65
N ILE A 368 -20.56 27.46 -2.00
CA ILE A 368 -19.84 26.30 -2.51
C ILE A 368 -19.72 25.22 -1.42
N ALA A 369 -19.33 25.60 -0.20
CA ALA A 369 -19.23 24.66 0.92
C ALA A 369 -20.55 23.90 1.16
N ARG A 370 -21.67 24.61 1.20
CA ARG A 370 -23.01 24.00 1.33
C ARG A 370 -23.34 23.05 0.17
N ARG A 371 -22.97 23.42 -1.08
CA ARG A 371 -23.18 22.55 -2.24
C ARG A 371 -22.38 21.26 -2.14
N LEU A 372 -21.16 21.33 -1.66
CA LEU A 372 -20.29 20.17 -1.47
C LEU A 372 -20.80 19.26 -0.34
N LEU A 373 -21.28 19.84 0.75
CA LEU A 373 -21.89 19.11 1.87
C LEU A 373 -23.25 18.51 1.48
N GLY A 374 -24.09 19.24 0.72
CA GLY A 374 -25.41 18.78 0.29
C GLY A 374 -25.42 17.65 -0.76
N ARG A 375 -24.31 17.39 -1.41
CA ARG A 375 -24.17 16.21 -2.30
C ARG A 375 -24.09 14.87 -1.55
N GLY A 376 -23.97 14.91 -0.21
CA GLY A 376 -23.82 13.73 0.66
C GLY A 376 -25.10 13.19 1.30
N GLY A 377 -26.30 13.75 1.07
CA GLY A 377 -27.52 13.19 1.65
C GLY A 377 -28.75 14.10 1.67
N VAL A 378 -29.92 13.47 1.80
CA VAL A 378 -31.27 14.10 1.91
C VAL A 378 -31.34 15.12 3.08
N PHE A 379 -30.51 14.98 4.10
CA PHE A 379 -30.45 15.90 5.26
C PHE A 379 -29.98 17.31 4.89
N GLY A 380 -29.00 17.46 3.99
CA GLY A 380 -28.52 18.76 3.53
C GLY A 380 -29.59 19.52 2.73
N TYR A 381 -30.42 18.81 1.97
CA TYR A 381 -31.52 19.41 1.21
C TYR A 381 -32.64 19.96 2.13
N LEU A 382 -32.92 19.27 3.23
CA LEU A 382 -33.93 19.67 4.20
C LEU A 382 -33.46 20.85 5.03
N GLN A 383 -32.18 20.95 5.35
CA GLN A 383 -31.60 22.07 6.10
C GLN A 383 -31.54 23.34 5.26
N ASP A 384 -31.16 23.27 3.99
CA ASP A 384 -31.21 24.40 3.03
C ASP A 384 -32.64 24.86 2.76
N ALA A 385 -33.61 23.95 2.75
CA ALA A 385 -35.04 24.29 2.61
C ALA A 385 -35.60 24.95 3.85
N TRP A 386 -35.20 24.50 5.03
CA TRP A 386 -35.60 25.08 6.33
C TRP A 386 -35.05 26.49 6.52
N GLU A 387 -33.75 26.73 6.24
CA GLU A 387 -33.14 28.07 6.33
C GLU A 387 -33.72 29.04 5.31
N ARG A 388 -34.13 28.60 4.13
CA ARG A 388 -34.84 29.40 3.13
C ARG A 388 -36.24 29.78 3.57
N LEU A 389 -36.94 28.90 4.31
CA LEU A 389 -38.30 29.12 4.78
C LEU A 389 -38.37 29.92 6.08
N THR A 390 -37.37 29.80 6.94
CA THR A 390 -37.45 30.44 8.29
C THR A 390 -36.56 31.67 8.45
N GLY A 391 -35.61 31.91 7.55
CA GLY A 391 -34.63 32.98 7.68
C GLY A 391 -33.68 32.84 8.87
N ALA A 392 -33.71 31.71 9.57
CA ALA A 392 -32.92 31.45 10.75
C ALA A 392 -31.64 30.68 10.33
N ALA A 393 -30.47 31.28 10.54
CA ALA A 393 -29.23 30.56 10.55
C ALA A 393 -29.17 29.72 11.83
N CYS A 394 -28.93 28.40 11.72
CA CYS A 394 -28.56 27.61 12.90
C CYS A 394 -27.23 28.13 13.47
N GLU A 395 -27.27 28.64 14.72
CA GLU A 395 -26.09 28.92 15.53
C GLU A 395 -25.38 27.61 15.93
#